data_9b14a7d8ee8c7365c503adbcb7576f2e
#
_entry.id   9b14a7d8ee8c7365c503adbcb7576f2e
#
_cell.length_a   1.000
_cell.length_b   1.000
_cell.length_c   1.000
_cell.angle_alpha   90.00
_cell.angle_beta   90.00
_cell.angle_gamma   90.00
#
_symmetry.space_group_name_H-M   'P 1'
#
loop_
_entity.id
_entity.type
_entity.pdbx_description
1 polymer ?
#
loop_
_entity_poly.entity_id
_entity_poly.type
_entity_poly.pdbx_seq_one_letter_code
_entity_poly.pdbx_strand_id
1 'polypeptide(L)'
;MTHDFFKDLKPIQYEGPDSNSSLAFRHYNPDEIILGKRLEEHLRFAVAYWHSFAWEGGDPFGGLTFERPWHPQDNIKNAYIKADVAFDMFSILGQPYFCFHDADVRPDQGNFPDNLATLNEITDYFLDKMKNQKTKLL
;
A
#
# COMPACT_ATOMS: atom_id res chain seq x y z
N MET A 1 -14.00 9.34 -6.88
CA MET A 1 -13.16 9.71 -8.05
C MET A 1 -12.00 8.74 -8.07
N THR A 2 -11.90 7.92 -9.07
CA THR A 2 -10.73 7.05 -9.26
C THR A 2 -9.55 7.96 -9.64
N HIS A 3 -8.59 8.08 -8.75
CA HIS A 3 -7.34 8.76 -9.04
C HIS A 3 -6.45 7.82 -9.82
N ASP A 4 -6.24 8.12 -11.09
CA ASP A 4 -5.61 7.24 -12.07
C ASP A 4 -4.08 7.43 -12.08
N PHE A 5 -3.45 7.38 -10.89
CA PHE A 5 -2.00 7.59 -10.74
C PHE A 5 -1.18 6.50 -11.44
N PHE A 6 -1.73 5.30 -11.58
CA PHE A 6 -1.02 4.13 -12.09
C PHE A 6 -1.64 3.56 -13.37
N LYS A 7 -2.48 4.32 -14.08
CA LYS A 7 -3.23 3.87 -15.26
C LYS A 7 -2.39 3.19 -16.35
N ASP A 8 -1.15 3.61 -16.47
CA ASP A 8 -0.23 3.08 -17.50
C ASP A 8 0.61 1.89 -16.99
N LEU A 9 0.47 1.52 -15.71
CA LEU A 9 1.18 0.40 -15.12
C LEU A 9 0.36 -0.89 -15.21
N LYS A 10 1.02 -1.95 -15.64
CA LYS A 10 0.47 -3.31 -15.58
C LYS A 10 0.92 -4.00 -14.30
N PRO A 11 0.18 -5.03 -13.82
CA PRO A 11 0.65 -5.85 -12.72
C PRO A 11 2.05 -6.40 -12.99
N ILE A 12 2.94 -6.25 -12.01
CA ILE A 12 4.31 -6.75 -12.08
C ILE A 12 4.27 -8.26 -11.83
N GLN A 13 4.88 -9.02 -12.72
CA GLN A 13 4.87 -10.49 -12.68
C GLN A 13 6.29 -11.05 -12.69
N TYR A 14 6.42 -12.32 -12.32
CA TYR A 14 7.65 -13.07 -12.52
C TYR A 14 7.83 -13.37 -14.00
N GLU A 15 8.98 -12.99 -14.54
CA GLU A 15 9.35 -13.22 -15.94
C GLU A 15 10.68 -13.99 -16.08
N GLY A 16 11.30 -14.35 -14.97
CA GLY A 16 12.59 -15.04 -14.97
C GLY A 16 13.80 -14.11 -15.01
N PRO A 17 15.00 -14.68 -14.74
CA PRO A 17 16.23 -13.91 -14.58
C PRO A 17 16.68 -13.18 -15.86
N ASP A 18 16.31 -13.69 -17.03
CA ASP A 18 16.72 -13.15 -18.33
C ASP A 18 15.72 -12.09 -18.88
N SER A 19 14.69 -11.72 -18.13
CA SER A 19 13.74 -10.70 -18.56
C SER A 19 14.40 -9.35 -18.80
N ASN A 20 14.08 -8.72 -19.92
CA ASN A 20 14.48 -7.36 -20.26
C ASN A 20 13.48 -6.29 -19.77
N SER A 21 12.38 -6.69 -19.13
CA SER A 21 11.42 -5.75 -18.57
C SER A 21 12.05 -5.00 -17.38
N SER A 22 11.86 -3.67 -17.34
CA SER A 22 12.28 -2.85 -16.18
C SER A 22 11.37 -3.06 -14.96
N LEU A 23 10.15 -3.57 -15.18
CA LEU A 23 9.14 -3.81 -14.15
C LEU A 23 8.73 -5.29 -14.17
N ALA A 24 9.64 -6.17 -13.74
CA ALA A 24 9.38 -7.60 -13.59
C ALA A 24 10.11 -8.15 -12.36
N PHE A 25 9.52 -9.15 -11.72
CA PHE A 25 10.24 -9.98 -10.74
C PHE A 25 11.11 -10.97 -11.49
N ARG A 26 12.42 -10.91 -11.29
CA ARG A 26 13.37 -11.79 -11.98
C ARG A 26 13.78 -13.00 -11.16
N HIS A 27 13.79 -12.86 -9.83
CA HIS A 27 14.32 -13.85 -8.90
C HIS A 27 13.30 -14.33 -7.86
N TYR A 28 12.12 -13.71 -7.83
CA TYR A 28 11.01 -14.12 -6.97
C TYR A 28 9.88 -14.68 -7.82
N ASN A 29 9.74 -16.00 -7.80
CA ASN A 29 8.61 -16.70 -8.40
C ASN A 29 7.64 -17.11 -7.28
N PRO A 30 6.49 -16.41 -7.12
CA PRO A 30 5.53 -16.72 -6.06
C PRO A 30 4.94 -18.12 -6.17
N ASP A 31 4.90 -18.68 -7.39
CA ASP A 31 4.30 -19.98 -7.68
C ASP A 31 5.28 -21.15 -7.54
N GLU A 32 6.56 -20.89 -7.33
CA GLU A 32 7.55 -21.95 -7.13
C GLU A 32 7.20 -22.81 -5.93
N ILE A 33 7.24 -24.14 -6.12
CA ILE A 33 6.91 -25.09 -5.06
C ILE A 33 8.18 -25.44 -4.27
N ILE A 34 8.23 -25.04 -3.01
CA ILE A 34 9.29 -25.31 -2.07
C ILE A 34 8.70 -26.09 -0.89
N LEU A 35 9.25 -27.26 -0.60
CA LEU A 35 8.79 -28.13 0.50
C LEU A 35 7.25 -28.36 0.48
N GLY A 36 6.67 -28.51 -0.71
CA GLY A 36 5.25 -28.80 -0.92
C GLY A 36 4.29 -27.61 -0.78
N LYS A 37 4.80 -26.37 -0.68
CA LYS A 37 4.02 -25.13 -0.65
C LYS A 37 4.54 -24.13 -1.67
N ARG A 38 3.70 -23.20 -2.09
CA ARG A 38 4.14 -22.08 -2.95
C ARG A 38 5.10 -21.18 -2.19
N LEU A 39 6.06 -20.58 -2.88
CA LEU A 39 7.04 -19.68 -2.27
C LEU A 39 6.37 -18.50 -1.55
N GLU A 40 5.28 -17.96 -2.09
CA GLU A 40 4.53 -16.89 -1.44
C GLU A 40 3.88 -17.29 -0.09
N GLU A 41 3.65 -18.59 0.14
CA GLU A 41 3.14 -19.08 1.43
C GLU A 41 4.23 -19.14 2.50
N HIS A 42 5.49 -19.27 2.08
CA HIS A 42 6.65 -19.20 2.97
C HIS A 42 7.08 -17.75 3.24
N LEU A 43 7.06 -16.91 2.19
CA LEU A 43 7.54 -15.54 2.22
C LEU A 43 6.36 -14.57 2.10
N ARG A 44 5.74 -14.26 3.24
CA ARG A 44 4.61 -13.32 3.30
C ARG A 44 5.11 -11.87 3.39
N PHE A 45 5.43 -11.30 2.24
CA PHE A 45 5.80 -9.90 2.17
C PHE A 45 4.59 -8.99 2.39
N ALA A 46 4.78 -7.92 3.16
CA ALA A 46 3.78 -6.88 3.38
C ALA A 46 4.31 -5.52 2.96
N VAL A 47 3.45 -4.68 2.40
CA VAL A 47 3.77 -3.29 2.14
C VAL A 47 3.56 -2.48 3.43
N ALA A 48 4.62 -1.78 3.86
CA ALA A 48 4.56 -0.88 5.00
C ALA A 48 3.91 0.45 4.57
N TYR A 49 2.70 0.71 5.06
CA TYR A 49 1.91 1.87 4.66
C TYR A 49 2.60 3.19 5.00
N TRP A 50 3.26 3.27 6.16
CA TRP A 50 3.96 4.46 6.62
C TRP A 50 5.07 4.91 5.67
N HIS A 51 5.95 4.03 5.23
CA HIS A 51 7.03 4.38 4.32
C HIS A 51 6.53 4.66 2.89
N SER A 52 5.54 3.91 2.45
CA SER A 52 5.11 3.95 1.05
C SER A 52 4.14 5.09 0.76
N PHE A 53 3.23 5.41 1.69
CA PHE A 53 2.11 6.30 1.41
C PHE A 53 1.97 7.47 2.39
N ALA A 54 2.39 7.33 3.65
CA ALA A 54 2.24 8.36 4.68
C ALA A 54 3.49 9.23 4.86
N TRP A 55 4.69 8.64 4.73
CA TRP A 55 5.92 9.37 4.96
C TRP A 55 6.20 10.43 3.90
N GLU A 56 6.59 11.62 4.37
CA GLU A 56 6.87 12.80 3.54
C GLU A 56 8.37 12.98 3.23
N GLY A 57 9.19 12.01 3.59
CA GLY A 57 10.61 12.00 3.26
C GLY A 57 11.50 12.82 4.21
N GLY A 58 10.99 13.18 5.39
CA GLY A 58 11.80 13.84 6.44
C GLY A 58 12.72 12.84 7.14
N ASP A 59 13.90 13.31 7.56
CA ASP A 59 14.86 12.56 8.38
C ASP A 59 15.54 13.49 9.40
N PRO A 60 16.40 12.97 10.31
CA PRO A 60 17.10 13.81 11.29
C PRO A 60 18.03 14.88 10.71
N PHE A 61 18.33 14.80 9.42
CA PHE A 61 19.29 15.68 8.74
C PHE A 61 18.64 16.64 7.73
N GLY A 62 17.36 16.45 7.42
CA GLY A 62 16.66 17.25 6.41
C GLY A 62 15.15 17.28 6.59
N GLY A 63 14.52 18.22 5.91
CA GLY A 63 13.08 18.38 5.87
C GLY A 63 12.41 17.45 4.88
N LEU A 64 11.15 17.76 4.56
CA LEU A 64 10.31 17.00 3.65
C LEU A 64 10.93 16.96 2.24
N THR A 65 11.03 15.77 1.65
CA THR A 65 11.61 15.57 0.31
C THR A 65 10.62 15.01 -0.71
N PHE A 66 9.44 14.58 -0.26
CA PHE A 66 8.40 14.05 -1.13
C PHE A 66 7.17 14.96 -1.17
N GLU A 67 6.79 15.38 -2.37
CA GLU A 67 5.47 15.95 -2.65
C GLU A 67 4.62 14.87 -3.30
N ARG A 68 3.68 14.30 -2.54
CA ARG A 68 2.77 13.29 -3.06
C ARG A 68 1.40 13.91 -3.33
N PRO A 69 0.73 13.57 -4.44
CA PRO A 69 -0.58 14.14 -4.79
C PRO A 69 -1.67 13.92 -3.75
N TRP A 70 -1.50 12.97 -2.84
CA TRP A 70 -2.44 12.65 -1.77
C TRP A 70 -2.07 13.24 -0.39
N HIS A 71 -1.01 14.07 -0.31
CA HIS A 71 -0.58 14.70 0.94
C HIS A 71 -1.01 16.16 1.16
N PRO A 72 -1.66 16.89 0.22
CA PRO A 72 -1.76 18.34 0.31
C PRO A 72 -2.55 18.84 1.52
N GLN A 73 -3.38 17.99 2.13
CA GLN A 73 -4.14 18.32 3.34
C GLN A 73 -4.35 17.06 4.19
N ASP A 74 -4.17 17.20 5.51
CA ASP A 74 -4.50 16.16 6.46
C ASP A 74 -6.00 16.17 6.77
N ASN A 75 -6.79 15.49 5.96
CA ASN A 75 -8.24 15.35 6.11
C ASN A 75 -8.72 13.98 5.60
N ILE A 76 -9.97 13.63 5.97
CA ILE A 76 -10.55 12.32 5.62
C ILE A 76 -10.64 12.09 4.11
N LYS A 77 -10.85 13.12 3.31
CA LYS A 77 -10.88 13.00 1.84
C LYS A 77 -9.55 12.53 1.29
N ASN A 78 -8.45 13.09 1.79
CA ASN A 78 -7.11 12.68 1.39
C ASN A 78 -6.75 11.29 1.94
N ALA A 79 -7.28 10.92 3.11
CA ALA A 79 -7.14 9.56 3.64
C ALA A 79 -7.78 8.52 2.69
N TYR A 80 -8.95 8.82 2.11
CA TYR A 80 -9.58 7.97 1.08
C TYR A 80 -8.74 7.91 -0.20
N ILE A 81 -8.23 9.05 -0.69
CA ILE A 81 -7.36 9.08 -1.88
C ILE A 81 -6.09 8.23 -1.64
N LYS A 82 -5.46 8.41 -0.48
CA LYS A 82 -4.28 7.64 -0.07
C LYS A 82 -4.58 6.14 0.00
N ALA A 83 -5.76 5.77 0.51
CA ALA A 83 -6.23 4.38 0.53
C ALA A 83 -6.40 3.82 -0.90
N ASP A 84 -7.05 4.55 -1.80
CA ASP A 84 -7.22 4.13 -3.20
C ASP A 84 -5.87 3.87 -3.86
N VAL A 85 -4.93 4.81 -3.74
CA VAL A 85 -3.57 4.69 -4.25
C VAL A 85 -2.85 3.46 -3.68
N ALA A 86 -2.98 3.23 -2.36
CA ALA A 86 -2.33 2.09 -1.71
C ALA A 86 -2.86 0.76 -2.25
N PHE A 87 -4.17 0.60 -2.33
CA PHE A 87 -4.78 -0.63 -2.81
C PHE A 87 -4.53 -0.89 -4.30
N ASP A 88 -4.47 0.16 -5.13
CA ASP A 88 -4.05 0.04 -6.53
C ASP A 88 -2.60 -0.43 -6.63
N MET A 89 -1.70 0.13 -5.81
CA MET A 89 -0.30 -0.28 -5.78
C MET A 89 -0.12 -1.73 -5.29
N PHE A 90 -0.88 -2.17 -4.28
CA PHE A 90 -0.85 -3.56 -3.83
C PHE A 90 -1.21 -4.53 -4.97
N SER A 91 -2.23 -4.18 -5.75
CA SER A 91 -2.63 -4.98 -6.93
C SER A 91 -1.55 -5.02 -8.00
N ILE A 92 -0.90 -3.87 -8.28
CA ILE A 92 0.17 -3.78 -9.29
C ILE A 92 1.39 -4.60 -8.86
N LEU A 93 1.77 -4.53 -7.58
CA LEU A 93 2.89 -5.29 -7.04
C LEU A 93 2.57 -6.77 -6.84
N GLY A 94 1.28 -7.16 -6.88
CA GLY A 94 0.85 -8.51 -6.53
C GLY A 94 1.10 -8.84 -5.07
N GLN A 95 1.15 -7.83 -4.17
CA GLN A 95 1.43 -8.03 -2.75
C GLN A 95 0.15 -8.30 -1.98
N PRO A 96 0.02 -9.51 -1.37
CA PRO A 96 -1.21 -9.91 -0.71
C PRO A 96 -1.35 -9.34 0.71
N TYR A 97 -0.31 -8.70 1.26
CA TYR A 97 -0.32 -8.19 2.63
C TYR A 97 0.15 -6.74 2.73
N PHE A 98 -0.43 -6.03 3.70
CA PHE A 98 0.00 -4.70 4.11
C PHE A 98 -0.10 -4.54 5.63
N CYS A 99 0.57 -3.53 6.18
CA CYS A 99 0.50 -3.14 7.58
C CYS A 99 0.57 -1.62 7.72
N PHE A 100 -0.03 -1.08 8.79
CA PHE A 100 -0.09 0.36 9.05
C PHE A 100 -0.13 0.67 10.55
N HIS A 101 0.19 1.91 10.93
CA HIS A 101 -0.17 2.47 12.23
C HIS A 101 -1.43 3.35 12.07
N ASP A 102 -2.16 3.58 13.14
CA ASP A 102 -3.39 4.38 13.11
C ASP A 102 -3.17 5.78 12.50
N ALA A 103 -2.10 6.46 12.87
CA ALA A 103 -1.74 7.78 12.36
C ALA A 103 -1.37 7.81 10.86
N ASP A 104 -1.01 6.67 10.26
CA ASP A 104 -0.68 6.61 8.84
C ASP A 104 -1.93 6.73 7.95
N VAL A 105 -3.06 6.28 8.45
CA VAL A 105 -4.27 6.09 7.65
C VAL A 105 -5.35 7.13 7.91
N ARG A 106 -5.44 7.66 9.12
CA ARG A 106 -6.42 8.67 9.50
C ARG A 106 -5.82 10.07 9.60
N PRO A 107 -6.61 11.15 9.37
CA PRO A 107 -6.21 12.51 9.74
C PRO A 107 -6.20 12.69 11.27
N ASP A 108 -5.36 13.61 11.76
CA ASP A 108 -5.38 14.01 13.17
C ASP A 108 -6.50 15.02 13.43
N GLN A 109 -7.40 14.70 14.35
CA GLN A 109 -8.53 15.55 14.76
C GLN A 109 -8.25 16.29 16.09
N GLY A 110 -7.02 16.18 16.62
CA GLY A 110 -6.60 16.87 17.85
C GLY A 110 -7.17 16.29 19.15
N ASN A 111 -8.01 15.25 19.09
CA ASN A 111 -8.56 14.57 20.27
C ASN A 111 -8.84 13.08 20.00
N PHE A 112 -8.83 12.28 21.06
CA PHE A 112 -8.98 10.83 20.93
C PHE A 112 -10.34 10.36 20.39
N PRO A 113 -11.50 10.88 20.83
CA PRO A 113 -12.80 10.43 20.32
C PRO A 113 -12.95 10.62 18.81
N ASP A 114 -12.58 11.79 18.28
CA ASP A 114 -12.69 12.09 16.85
C ASP A 114 -11.63 11.33 16.04
N ASN A 115 -10.43 11.13 16.59
CA ASN A 115 -9.42 10.26 15.98
C ASN A 115 -9.89 8.82 15.88
N LEU A 116 -10.58 8.29 16.90
CA LEU A 116 -11.15 6.96 16.84
C LEU A 116 -12.29 6.86 15.82
N ALA A 117 -13.13 7.88 15.71
CA ALA A 117 -14.21 7.92 14.72
C ALA A 117 -13.64 7.90 13.29
N THR A 118 -12.66 8.74 12.98
CA THR A 118 -12.00 8.75 11.65
C THR A 118 -11.21 7.48 11.38
N LEU A 119 -10.60 6.87 12.39
CA LEU A 119 -9.95 5.57 12.24
C LEU A 119 -10.96 4.48 11.86
N ASN A 120 -12.09 4.41 12.55
CA ASN A 120 -13.15 3.44 12.22
C ASN A 120 -13.66 3.66 10.80
N GLU A 121 -13.93 4.91 10.41
CA GLU A 121 -14.40 5.25 9.07
C GLU A 121 -13.44 4.79 7.97
N ILE A 122 -12.14 5.04 8.11
CA ILE A 122 -11.16 4.64 7.09
C ILE A 122 -10.88 3.14 7.11
N THR A 123 -10.95 2.48 8.27
CA THR A 123 -10.77 1.03 8.34
C THR A 123 -11.97 0.27 7.78
N ASP A 124 -13.19 0.78 7.92
CA ASP A 124 -14.37 0.25 7.22
C ASP A 124 -14.19 0.33 5.69
N TYR A 125 -13.66 1.44 5.21
CA TYR A 125 -13.31 1.59 3.78
C TYR A 125 -12.24 0.56 3.35
N PHE A 126 -11.21 0.34 4.16
CA PHE A 126 -10.21 -0.71 3.90
C PHE A 126 -10.83 -2.09 3.84
N LEU A 127 -11.75 -2.42 4.75
CA LEU A 127 -12.47 -3.70 4.72
C LEU A 127 -13.22 -3.90 3.41
N ASP A 128 -13.86 -2.87 2.88
CA ASP A 128 -14.55 -2.95 1.58
C ASP A 128 -13.58 -3.12 0.42
N LYS A 129 -12.45 -2.44 0.42
CA LYS A 129 -11.37 -2.66 -0.55
C LYS A 129 -10.82 -4.08 -0.49
N MET A 130 -10.56 -4.60 0.72
CA MET A 130 -10.06 -5.96 0.93
C MET A 130 -11.02 -7.04 0.46
N LYS A 131 -12.35 -6.83 0.55
CA LYS A 131 -13.35 -7.76 -0.01
C LYS A 131 -13.26 -7.89 -1.53
N ASN A 132 -12.90 -6.80 -2.21
CA ASN A 132 -12.83 -6.72 -3.67
C ASN A 132 -11.44 -7.09 -4.22
N GLN A 133 -10.44 -7.10 -3.39
CA GLN A 133 -9.05 -7.42 -3.72
C GLN A 133 -8.55 -8.55 -2.81
N LYS A 134 -7.60 -9.36 -3.28
CA LYS A 134 -7.02 -10.45 -2.47
C LYS A 134 -5.98 -9.95 -1.44
N THR A 135 -6.17 -8.75 -0.93
CA THR A 135 -5.22 -8.09 -0.01
C THR A 135 -5.70 -8.23 1.43
N LYS A 136 -4.80 -8.44 2.36
CA LYS A 136 -5.06 -8.70 3.77
C LYS A 136 -4.16 -7.85 4.66
N LEU A 137 -4.68 -7.44 5.80
CA LEU A 137 -3.86 -6.89 6.88
C LEU A 137 -3.02 -8.02 7.50
N LEU A 138 -1.72 -7.77 7.69
CA LEU A 138 -0.77 -8.70 8.29
C LEU A 138 -0.66 -8.41 9.79
#